data_61d46d424ddef54d336d711e448977fc
#
_entry.id   61d46d424ddef54d336d711e448977fc
#
_cell.length_a   1.000
_cell.length_b   1.000
_cell.length_c   1.000
_cell.angle_alpha   90.00
_cell.angle_beta   90.00
_cell.angle_gamma   90.00
#
_symmetry.space_group_name_H-M   'P 1'
#
loop_
_entity.id
_entity.type
_entity.pdbx_description
1 polymer ?
#
loop_
_entity_poly.entity_id
_entity_poly.type
_entity_poly.pdbx_seq_one_letter_code
_entity_poly.pdbx_strand_id
1 'polypeptide(L)'
;MLDYKDIITKHYALGMSGRKIAESLKVSKSGVNDFLRAFQECPVLSYPLPEGITNYGIATLVYGKRTVEHSRDLSYEMPDYETVEKEMSSRKNMTLVVLWNRYSKQCRDRGVKFYSYRQFCENYAKWCEENKETLHFNAVIGQKMEVDFAGKTFQMVDHLTGEVMTIVVFVAVLPYSQYIYAEGMVSTKEPQWIAVNNNALQYFGGVPALVVCDNCKQAVIANKDWIDPELNRDYAEWAEYNHTVILPAKVKKPKYKSSVENAVGILEKGFFHDMEEMNYFSLEQFNRDLWKHLDELNSAPFTKKPHSRRYYWDE
;
A
#
# COMPACT_ATOMS: atom_id res chain seq x y z
N MET A 1 23.00 -2.94 2.05
CA MET A 1 23.42 -4.30 1.60
C MET A 1 24.75 -4.14 0.90
N LEU A 2 25.73 -5.06 1.09
CA LEU A 2 27.02 -4.99 0.40
C LEU A 2 26.80 -5.31 -1.09
N ASP A 3 27.40 -4.52 -1.97
CA ASP A 3 27.45 -4.84 -3.41
C ASP A 3 28.60 -5.80 -3.66
N TYR A 4 28.31 -7.10 -3.61
CA TYR A 4 29.31 -8.16 -3.75
C TYR A 4 29.97 -8.17 -5.12
N LYS A 5 29.21 -7.88 -6.19
CA LYS A 5 29.73 -7.82 -7.55
C LYS A 5 30.75 -6.71 -7.72
N ASP A 6 30.45 -5.54 -7.14
CA ASP A 6 31.37 -4.38 -7.19
C ASP A 6 32.64 -4.61 -6.35
N ILE A 7 32.50 -5.25 -5.17
CA ILE A 7 33.65 -5.64 -4.33
C ILE A 7 34.59 -6.58 -5.08
N ILE A 8 34.06 -7.64 -5.72
CA ILE A 8 34.85 -8.60 -6.48
C ILE A 8 35.54 -7.92 -7.66
N THR A 9 34.82 -7.12 -8.44
CA THR A 9 35.38 -6.38 -9.59
C THR A 9 36.49 -5.44 -9.17
N LYS A 10 36.28 -4.64 -8.13
CA LYS A 10 37.31 -3.73 -7.61
C LYS A 10 38.55 -4.46 -7.09
N HIS A 11 38.36 -5.63 -6.48
CA HIS A 11 39.49 -6.41 -5.96
C HIS A 11 40.29 -7.09 -7.09
N TYR A 12 39.62 -7.83 -7.96
CA TYR A 12 40.28 -8.69 -8.95
C TYR A 12 40.64 -7.99 -10.27
N ALA A 13 39.77 -7.06 -10.74
CA ALA A 13 40.05 -6.32 -11.97
C ALA A 13 40.89 -5.08 -11.76
N LEU A 14 40.70 -4.37 -10.63
CA LEU A 14 41.40 -3.10 -10.36
C LEU A 14 42.53 -3.23 -9.32
N GLY A 15 42.76 -4.40 -8.76
CA GLY A 15 43.83 -4.65 -7.77
C GLY A 15 43.65 -3.86 -6.45
N MET A 16 42.44 -3.42 -6.14
CA MET A 16 42.19 -2.62 -4.95
C MET A 16 42.25 -3.46 -3.67
N SER A 17 42.91 -2.90 -2.63
CA SER A 17 42.89 -3.54 -1.31
C SER A 17 41.50 -3.41 -0.64
N GLY A 18 41.14 -4.36 0.22
CA GLY A 18 39.89 -4.33 0.94
C GLY A 18 39.62 -3.04 1.73
N ARG A 19 40.68 -2.34 2.18
CA ARG A 19 40.57 -1.01 2.81
C ARG A 19 40.09 0.05 1.80
N LYS A 20 40.72 0.12 0.64
CA LYS A 20 40.37 1.10 -0.42
C LYS A 20 38.97 0.83 -0.95
N ILE A 21 38.54 -0.46 -1.06
CA ILE A 21 37.21 -0.83 -1.46
C ILE A 21 36.17 -0.38 -0.41
N ALA A 22 36.46 -0.61 0.88
CA ALA A 22 35.60 -0.18 1.97
C ALA A 22 35.38 1.33 2.01
N GLU A 23 36.46 2.11 1.81
CA GLU A 23 36.46 3.58 1.71
C GLU A 23 35.62 4.04 0.48
N SER A 24 35.82 3.41 -0.67
CA SER A 24 35.13 3.72 -1.94
C SER A 24 33.62 3.46 -1.84
N LEU A 25 33.20 2.40 -1.17
CA LEU A 25 31.81 1.98 -1.05
C LEU A 25 31.13 2.49 0.23
N LYS A 26 31.87 3.20 1.09
CA LYS A 26 31.40 3.68 2.41
C LYS A 26 30.83 2.56 3.28
N VAL A 27 31.50 1.42 3.29
CA VAL A 27 31.09 0.23 4.07
C VAL A 27 32.18 -0.18 5.05
N SER A 28 31.87 -1.13 5.96
CA SER A 28 32.85 -1.57 6.95
C SER A 28 34.00 -2.37 6.30
N LYS A 29 35.25 -2.07 6.66
CA LYS A 29 36.44 -2.79 6.22
C LYS A 29 36.39 -4.28 6.57
N SER A 30 35.90 -4.62 7.78
CA SER A 30 35.74 -6.02 8.22
C SER A 30 34.81 -6.76 7.28
N GLY A 31 33.63 -6.20 6.98
CA GLY A 31 32.64 -6.83 6.08
C GLY A 31 33.19 -7.09 4.68
N VAL A 32 34.00 -6.16 4.13
CA VAL A 32 34.66 -6.37 2.83
C VAL A 32 35.70 -7.50 2.90
N ASN A 33 36.57 -7.49 3.92
CA ASN A 33 37.62 -8.51 4.07
C ASN A 33 37.03 -9.90 4.34
N ASP A 34 36.01 -9.99 5.17
CA ASP A 34 35.32 -11.25 5.48
C ASP A 34 34.65 -11.84 4.24
N PHE A 35 34.02 -10.98 3.43
CA PHE A 35 33.46 -11.40 2.15
C PHE A 35 34.54 -11.87 1.17
N LEU A 36 35.62 -11.12 0.98
CA LEU A 36 36.70 -11.51 0.07
C LEU A 36 37.32 -12.84 0.46
N ARG A 37 37.53 -13.09 1.75
CA ARG A 37 37.98 -14.40 2.27
C ARG A 37 37.01 -15.50 1.92
N ALA A 38 35.72 -15.32 2.22
CA ALA A 38 34.68 -16.29 1.91
C ALA A 38 34.57 -16.55 0.39
N PHE A 39 34.76 -15.54 -0.44
CA PHE A 39 34.78 -15.69 -1.89
C PHE A 39 35.99 -16.51 -2.36
N GLN A 40 37.17 -16.28 -1.79
CA GLN A 40 38.36 -17.08 -2.11
C GLN A 40 38.28 -18.54 -1.71
N GLU A 41 37.56 -18.81 -0.64
CA GLU A 41 37.31 -20.17 -0.13
C GLU A 41 36.13 -20.87 -0.86
N CYS A 42 35.40 -20.15 -1.74
CA CYS A 42 34.23 -20.70 -2.42
C CYS A 42 34.64 -21.61 -3.58
N PRO A 43 34.30 -22.92 -3.57
CA PRO A 43 34.71 -23.85 -4.61
C PRO A 43 33.93 -23.70 -5.92
N VAL A 44 32.80 -22.98 -5.88
CA VAL A 44 31.81 -22.93 -6.98
C VAL A 44 31.88 -21.61 -7.76
N LEU A 45 32.49 -20.57 -7.18
CA LEU A 45 32.52 -19.23 -7.77
C LEU A 45 33.94 -18.65 -7.76
N SER A 46 34.40 -18.21 -8.92
CA SER A 46 35.70 -17.57 -9.10
C SER A 46 35.61 -16.36 -10.02
N TYR A 47 36.63 -15.53 -10.04
CA TYR A 47 36.75 -14.43 -11.01
C TYR A 47 37.40 -14.93 -12.31
N PRO A 48 36.88 -14.58 -13.54
CA PRO A 48 35.77 -13.67 -13.80
C PRO A 48 34.41 -14.27 -13.44
N LEU A 49 33.47 -13.40 -13.02
CA LEU A 49 32.12 -13.80 -12.65
C LEU A 49 31.33 -14.28 -13.88
N PRO A 50 30.47 -15.29 -13.75
CA PRO A 50 29.55 -15.70 -14.80
C PRO A 50 28.63 -14.56 -15.25
N GLU A 51 28.33 -14.51 -16.57
CA GLU A 51 27.37 -13.53 -17.10
C GLU A 51 26.00 -13.66 -16.43
N GLY A 52 25.39 -12.53 -16.13
CA GLY A 52 24.04 -12.49 -15.55
C GLY A 52 23.95 -12.79 -14.05
N ILE A 53 25.08 -13.12 -13.38
CA ILE A 53 25.04 -13.38 -11.93
C ILE A 53 24.61 -12.13 -11.15
N THR A 54 23.67 -12.29 -10.21
CA THR A 54 23.18 -11.24 -9.33
C THR A 54 23.93 -11.23 -7.99
N ASN A 55 23.87 -10.10 -7.26
CA ASN A 55 24.42 -10.01 -5.89
C ASN A 55 23.82 -11.07 -4.96
N TYR A 56 22.55 -11.41 -5.12
CA TYR A 56 21.90 -12.48 -4.40
C TYR A 56 22.49 -13.86 -4.76
N GLY A 57 22.71 -14.12 -6.04
CA GLY A 57 23.36 -15.34 -6.52
C GLY A 57 24.77 -15.50 -5.97
N ILE A 58 25.56 -14.43 -5.97
CA ILE A 58 26.91 -14.43 -5.36
C ILE A 58 26.84 -14.73 -3.86
N ALA A 59 25.96 -14.05 -3.13
CA ALA A 59 25.81 -14.31 -1.68
C ALA A 59 25.39 -15.75 -1.38
N THR A 60 24.49 -16.32 -2.17
CA THR A 60 24.02 -17.70 -2.02
C THR A 60 25.13 -18.72 -2.30
N LEU A 61 25.98 -18.48 -3.30
CA LEU A 61 27.08 -19.37 -3.66
C LEU A 61 28.25 -19.25 -2.69
N VAL A 62 28.61 -18.05 -2.25
CA VAL A 62 29.76 -17.79 -1.36
C VAL A 62 29.48 -18.22 0.07
N TYR A 63 28.29 -17.92 0.59
CA TYR A 63 27.94 -18.24 1.97
C TYR A 63 27.19 -19.56 2.11
N GLY A 64 26.92 -20.25 0.98
CA GLY A 64 26.01 -21.37 0.90
C GLY A 64 24.57 -20.90 1.11
N LYS A 65 23.63 -21.81 1.18
CA LYS A 65 22.39 -21.58 1.90
C LYS A 65 22.73 -21.55 3.40
N ARG A 66 23.49 -20.59 3.83
CA ARG A 66 23.20 -19.92 5.07
C ARG A 66 21.87 -19.22 4.79
N THR A 67 20.78 -19.98 4.79
CA THR A 67 19.68 -19.53 5.60
C THR A 67 20.35 -18.87 6.77
N VAL A 68 20.18 -17.58 6.93
CA VAL A 68 20.17 -16.95 8.22
C VAL A 68 18.96 -17.58 8.91
N GLU A 69 19.00 -18.86 9.16
CA GLU A 69 18.63 -19.41 10.42
C GLU A 69 19.59 -18.68 11.38
N HIS A 70 19.18 -17.49 11.86
CA HIS A 70 19.44 -17.19 13.25
C HIS A 70 19.18 -18.50 13.91
N SER A 71 20.24 -19.11 14.51
CA SER A 71 20.13 -20.34 15.26
C SER A 71 18.90 -20.13 16.16
N ARG A 72 17.73 -20.62 15.68
CA ARG A 72 16.50 -20.54 16.45
C ARG A 72 16.86 -21.34 17.66
N ASP A 73 16.99 -20.67 18.77
CA ASP A 73 17.15 -21.39 20.04
C ASP A 73 15.86 -22.21 20.13
N LEU A 74 15.97 -23.51 19.79
CA LEU A 74 14.86 -24.47 19.72
C LEU A 74 14.14 -24.60 21.08
N SER A 75 14.69 -23.95 22.11
CA SER A 75 14.04 -23.84 23.42
C SER A 75 12.87 -22.83 23.45
N TYR A 76 12.73 -21.97 22.42
CA TYR A 76 11.62 -21.05 22.31
C TYR A 76 10.46 -21.69 21.57
N GLU A 77 9.28 -21.65 22.14
CA GLU A 77 8.04 -22.10 21.49
C GLU A 77 7.65 -21.13 20.38
N MET A 78 7.49 -21.64 19.17
CA MET A 78 7.01 -20.80 18.05
C MET A 78 5.52 -20.56 18.18
N PRO A 79 5.07 -19.28 18.05
CA PRO A 79 3.64 -18.98 17.95
C PRO A 79 3.05 -19.58 16.67
N ASP A 80 1.81 -20.06 16.75
CA ASP A 80 1.04 -20.40 15.55
C ASP A 80 0.50 -19.12 14.89
N TYR A 81 1.28 -18.57 13.94
CA TYR A 81 0.95 -17.34 13.27
C TYR A 81 -0.25 -17.47 12.31
N GLU A 82 -0.60 -18.67 11.87
CA GLU A 82 -1.82 -18.91 11.09
C GLU A 82 -3.06 -18.66 11.95
N THR A 83 -3.06 -19.21 13.16
CA THR A 83 -4.12 -18.96 14.16
C THR A 83 -4.15 -17.49 14.59
N VAL A 84 -2.98 -16.84 14.78
CA VAL A 84 -2.87 -15.42 15.09
C VAL A 84 -3.55 -14.58 13.98
N GLU A 85 -3.26 -14.84 12.72
CA GLU A 85 -3.87 -14.13 11.58
C GLU A 85 -5.37 -14.37 11.50
N LYS A 86 -5.81 -15.61 11.70
CA LYS A 86 -7.24 -15.97 11.69
C LYS A 86 -8.03 -15.24 12.77
N GLU A 87 -7.48 -15.14 13.98
CA GLU A 87 -8.12 -14.39 15.07
C GLU A 87 -8.11 -12.89 14.85
N MET A 88 -7.01 -12.33 14.31
CA MET A 88 -6.93 -10.91 13.93
C MET A 88 -7.95 -10.54 12.85
N SER A 89 -8.18 -11.42 11.89
CA SER A 89 -9.08 -11.18 10.77
C SER A 89 -10.56 -11.43 11.11
N SER A 90 -10.85 -12.34 12.06
CA SER A 90 -12.23 -12.76 12.37
C SER A 90 -12.91 -11.99 13.50
N ARG A 91 -12.13 -11.35 14.37
CA ARG A 91 -12.66 -10.70 15.58
C ARG A 91 -12.43 -9.20 15.57
N LYS A 92 -13.51 -8.45 15.69
CA LYS A 92 -13.46 -6.97 15.82
C LYS A 92 -12.70 -6.60 17.11
N ASN A 93 -11.77 -5.65 17.02
CA ASN A 93 -10.93 -5.15 18.14
C ASN A 93 -9.91 -6.15 18.70
N MET A 94 -9.61 -7.26 18.03
CA MET A 94 -8.48 -8.11 18.40
C MET A 94 -7.15 -7.39 18.11
N THR A 95 -6.19 -7.49 19.03
CA THR A 95 -4.87 -6.86 18.88
C THR A 95 -3.75 -7.89 19.08
N LEU A 96 -2.58 -7.63 18.49
CA LEU A 96 -1.39 -8.47 18.67
C LEU A 96 -0.97 -8.56 20.14
N VAL A 97 -1.21 -7.52 20.94
CA VAL A 97 -0.93 -7.55 22.39
C VAL A 97 -1.77 -8.62 23.10
N VAL A 98 -3.07 -8.72 22.78
CA VAL A 98 -3.96 -9.74 23.36
C VAL A 98 -3.51 -11.13 22.97
N LEU A 99 -3.14 -11.35 21.71
CA LEU A 99 -2.70 -12.64 21.21
C LEU A 99 -1.33 -13.04 21.78
N TRP A 100 -0.41 -12.09 21.88
CA TRP A 100 0.87 -12.33 22.57
C TRP A 100 0.70 -12.68 24.06
N ASN A 101 -0.21 -11.99 24.77
CA ASN A 101 -0.50 -12.31 26.17
C ASN A 101 -1.03 -13.74 26.32
N ARG A 102 -1.89 -14.22 25.41
CA ARG A 102 -2.38 -15.60 25.41
C ARG A 102 -1.25 -16.59 25.15
N TYR A 103 -0.46 -16.34 24.11
CA TYR A 103 0.71 -17.14 23.76
C TYR A 103 1.71 -17.22 24.93
N SER A 104 2.09 -16.08 25.51
CA SER A 104 3.06 -16.04 26.62
C SER A 104 2.54 -16.73 27.87
N LYS A 105 1.23 -16.66 28.14
CA LYS A 105 0.59 -17.40 29.25
C LYS A 105 0.65 -18.90 29.01
N GLN A 106 0.28 -19.37 27.83
CA GLN A 106 0.34 -20.80 27.47
C GLN A 106 1.76 -21.37 27.58
N CYS A 107 2.77 -20.59 27.16
CA CYS A 107 4.17 -21.00 27.29
C CYS A 107 4.61 -21.08 28.75
N ARG A 108 4.22 -20.13 29.61
CA ARG A 108 4.51 -20.17 31.05
C ARG A 108 3.87 -21.37 31.73
N ASP A 109 2.61 -21.66 31.39
CA ASP A 109 1.87 -22.79 31.95
C ASP A 109 2.52 -24.15 31.60
N ARG A 110 3.23 -24.20 30.45
CA ARG A 110 3.99 -25.37 29.97
C ARG A 110 5.48 -25.33 30.34
N GLY A 111 5.96 -24.28 30.99
CA GLY A 111 7.36 -24.13 31.39
C GLY A 111 8.34 -23.96 30.20
N VAL A 112 7.87 -23.51 29.03
CA VAL A 112 8.70 -23.29 27.83
C VAL A 112 9.01 -21.80 27.64
N LYS A 113 10.14 -21.49 26.99
CA LYS A 113 10.51 -20.12 26.69
C LYS A 113 9.60 -19.56 25.60
N PHE A 114 9.32 -18.25 25.69
CA PHE A 114 8.48 -17.53 24.73
C PHE A 114 9.16 -16.25 24.27
N TYR A 115 8.81 -15.80 23.06
CA TYR A 115 9.32 -14.57 22.47
C TYR A 115 8.80 -13.33 23.20
N SER A 116 9.64 -12.30 23.32
CA SER A 116 9.19 -10.97 23.77
C SER A 116 8.12 -10.43 22.80
N TYR A 117 7.31 -9.49 23.25
CA TYR A 117 6.27 -8.87 22.41
C TYR A 117 6.84 -8.30 21.10
N ARG A 118 8.01 -7.65 21.18
CA ARG A 118 8.70 -7.11 20.00
C ARG A 118 9.07 -8.22 19.00
N GLN A 119 9.71 -9.28 19.46
CA GLN A 119 10.08 -10.42 18.60
C GLN A 119 8.87 -11.15 18.05
N PHE A 120 7.79 -11.27 18.83
CA PHE A 120 6.52 -11.83 18.37
C PHE A 120 5.95 -11.02 17.20
N CYS A 121 5.94 -9.68 17.30
CA CYS A 121 5.48 -8.81 16.22
C CYS A 121 6.40 -8.85 14.98
N GLU A 122 7.73 -8.85 15.18
CA GLU A 122 8.71 -8.95 14.10
C GLU A 122 8.59 -10.29 13.35
N ASN A 123 8.43 -11.38 14.07
CA ASN A 123 8.24 -12.71 13.48
C ASN A 123 6.87 -12.84 12.79
N TYR A 124 5.82 -12.25 13.37
CA TYR A 124 4.50 -12.19 12.73
C TYR A 124 4.53 -11.39 11.42
N ALA A 125 5.22 -10.24 11.39
CA ALA A 125 5.39 -9.46 10.16
C ALA A 125 6.11 -10.26 9.08
N LYS A 126 7.22 -10.96 9.43
CA LYS A 126 7.91 -11.87 8.52
C LYS A 126 7.02 -12.99 8.00
N TRP A 127 6.29 -13.65 8.90
CA TRP A 127 5.36 -14.71 8.53
C TRP A 127 4.28 -14.19 7.57
N CYS A 128 3.80 -12.96 7.80
CA CYS A 128 2.87 -12.29 6.90
C CYS A 128 3.47 -12.01 5.51
N GLU A 129 4.75 -11.66 5.42
CA GLU A 129 5.45 -11.45 4.15
C GLU A 129 5.65 -12.77 3.39
N GLU A 130 5.90 -13.87 4.10
CA GLU A 130 6.18 -15.18 3.52
C GLU A 130 4.90 -15.96 3.15
N ASN A 131 3.84 -15.84 3.96
CA ASN A 131 2.63 -16.69 3.87
C ASN A 131 1.38 -15.94 3.42
N LYS A 132 1.35 -14.62 3.54
CA LYS A 132 0.38 -13.87 2.77
C LYS A 132 0.91 -13.87 1.34
N GLU A 133 0.25 -14.61 0.46
CA GLU A 133 0.02 -14.08 -0.86
C GLU A 133 -0.64 -12.73 -0.65
N THR A 134 0.14 -11.74 -0.32
CA THR A 134 -0.17 -10.38 -0.66
C THR A 134 -0.25 -10.47 -2.17
N LEU A 135 -1.46 -10.61 -2.69
CA LEU A 135 -1.81 -9.94 -3.90
C LEU A 135 -1.49 -8.46 -3.62
N HIS A 136 -0.21 -8.12 -3.58
CA HIS A 136 0.24 -6.89 -4.14
C HIS A 136 -0.20 -7.04 -5.60
N PHE A 137 -1.41 -6.60 -5.87
CA PHE A 137 -1.67 -6.05 -7.17
C PHE A 137 -0.58 -4.98 -7.27
N ASN A 138 0.55 -5.35 -7.89
CA ASN A 138 1.47 -4.37 -8.39
C ASN A 138 0.57 -3.45 -9.16
N ALA A 139 0.30 -2.27 -8.59
CA ALA A 139 -0.64 -1.35 -9.20
C ALA A 139 -0.03 -1.02 -10.56
N VAL A 140 -0.63 -1.56 -11.59
CA VAL A 140 -0.20 -1.34 -12.98
C VAL A 140 -0.77 0.00 -13.39
N ILE A 141 0.04 0.79 -14.07
CA ILE A 141 -0.36 2.11 -14.60
C ILE A 141 -1.67 1.95 -15.38
N GLY A 142 -2.64 2.81 -15.11
CA GLY A 142 -3.92 2.84 -15.82
C GLY A 142 -4.84 1.64 -15.62
N GLN A 143 -4.45 0.65 -14.81
CA GLN A 143 -5.24 -0.57 -14.65
C GLN A 143 -6.47 -0.38 -13.77
N LYS A 144 -6.35 0.39 -12.68
CA LYS A 144 -7.37 0.43 -11.63
C LYS A 144 -7.60 1.85 -11.11
N MET A 145 -8.86 2.21 -10.89
CA MET A 145 -9.31 3.34 -10.09
C MET A 145 -10.12 2.82 -8.90
N GLU A 146 -9.85 3.30 -7.70
CA GLU A 146 -10.65 3.03 -6.50
C GLU A 146 -11.48 4.26 -6.17
N VAL A 147 -12.75 4.07 -5.86
CA VAL A 147 -13.68 5.16 -5.54
C VAL A 147 -14.41 4.93 -4.21
N ASP A 148 -14.64 6.02 -3.48
CA ASP A 148 -15.37 6.02 -2.21
C ASP A 148 -15.99 7.38 -1.92
N PHE A 149 -16.81 7.44 -0.87
CA PHE A 149 -17.19 8.69 -0.23
C PHE A 149 -16.33 8.93 1.02
N ALA A 150 -15.94 10.19 1.24
CA ALA A 150 -15.38 10.58 2.52
C ALA A 150 -16.43 10.43 3.62
N GLY A 151 -16.01 9.98 4.81
CA GLY A 151 -16.91 9.86 5.95
C GLY A 151 -17.37 11.22 6.49
N LYS A 152 -16.51 12.24 6.34
CA LYS A 152 -16.79 13.62 6.73
C LYS A 152 -17.64 14.33 5.68
N THR A 153 -18.68 15.04 6.13
CA THR A 153 -19.54 15.87 5.29
C THR A 153 -19.37 17.34 5.66
N PHE A 154 -19.72 18.24 4.73
CA PHE A 154 -19.70 19.67 4.93
C PHE A 154 -21.09 20.26 4.76
N GLN A 155 -21.24 21.53 5.07
CA GLN A 155 -22.48 22.25 4.88
C GLN A 155 -22.25 23.48 4.01
N MET A 156 -23.25 23.81 3.21
CA MET A 156 -23.33 25.07 2.52
C MET A 156 -24.70 25.71 2.76
N VAL A 157 -24.73 27.03 2.73
CA VAL A 157 -25.97 27.80 2.84
C VAL A 157 -26.24 28.39 1.46
N ASP A 158 -27.35 28.01 0.86
CA ASP A 158 -27.80 28.65 -0.38
C ASP A 158 -28.09 30.13 -0.11
N HIS A 159 -27.38 31.03 -0.77
CA HIS A 159 -27.46 32.47 -0.50
C HIS A 159 -28.77 33.08 -0.98
N LEU A 160 -29.53 32.40 -1.85
CA LEU A 160 -30.84 32.88 -2.35
C LEU A 160 -31.99 32.43 -1.46
N THR A 161 -31.95 31.18 -1.00
CA THR A 161 -33.03 30.56 -0.23
C THR A 161 -32.76 30.53 1.26
N GLY A 162 -31.50 30.64 1.69
CA GLY A 162 -31.07 30.43 3.07
C GLY A 162 -31.10 28.96 3.51
N GLU A 163 -31.36 28.04 2.61
CA GLU A 163 -31.43 26.61 2.90
C GLU A 163 -30.02 26.05 3.17
N VAL A 164 -29.91 25.23 4.23
CA VAL A 164 -28.67 24.52 4.55
C VAL A 164 -28.65 23.18 3.84
N MET A 165 -27.68 23.00 2.96
CA MET A 165 -27.48 21.75 2.24
C MET A 165 -26.21 21.03 2.69
N THR A 166 -26.29 19.70 2.75
CA THR A 166 -25.12 18.87 3.09
C THR A 166 -24.33 18.55 1.82
N ILE A 167 -23.00 18.77 1.90
CA ILE A 167 -22.06 18.38 0.86
C ILE A 167 -21.41 17.06 1.27
N VAL A 168 -21.53 16.05 0.42
CA VAL A 168 -20.81 14.78 0.49
C VAL A 168 -19.63 14.84 -0.46
N VAL A 169 -18.47 14.33 -0.06
CA VAL A 169 -17.26 14.35 -0.89
C VAL A 169 -17.02 12.98 -1.48
N PHE A 170 -17.05 12.91 -2.81
CA PHE A 170 -16.59 11.76 -3.59
C PHE A 170 -15.06 11.82 -3.69
N VAL A 171 -14.41 10.65 -3.59
CA VAL A 171 -12.96 10.50 -3.70
C VAL A 171 -12.65 9.36 -4.66
N ALA A 172 -11.75 9.63 -5.61
CA ALA A 172 -11.20 8.63 -6.51
C ALA A 172 -9.68 8.66 -6.44
N VAL A 173 -9.04 7.49 -6.56
CA VAL A 173 -7.58 7.38 -6.54
C VAL A 173 -7.09 6.36 -7.56
N LEU A 174 -5.97 6.68 -8.21
CA LEU A 174 -5.21 5.72 -9.01
C LEU A 174 -4.16 5.04 -8.12
N PRO A 175 -4.28 3.75 -7.82
CA PRO A 175 -3.40 3.08 -6.84
C PRO A 175 -1.91 3.10 -7.17
N TYR A 176 -1.53 3.16 -8.44
CA TYR A 176 -0.13 3.22 -8.86
C TYR A 176 0.55 4.52 -8.41
N SER A 177 0.01 5.65 -8.85
CA SER A 177 0.56 6.98 -8.57
C SER A 177 0.12 7.53 -7.21
N GLN A 178 -0.95 6.97 -6.63
CA GLN A 178 -1.67 7.53 -5.49
C GLN A 178 -2.23 8.94 -5.83
N TYR A 179 -2.44 9.22 -7.13
CA TYR A 179 -3.01 10.48 -7.61
C TYR A 179 -4.48 10.53 -7.26
N ILE A 180 -4.91 11.60 -6.59
CA ILE A 180 -6.21 11.70 -5.96
C ILE A 180 -7.06 12.73 -6.70
N TYR A 181 -8.31 12.37 -6.95
CA TYR A 181 -9.39 13.27 -7.32
C TYR A 181 -10.44 13.29 -6.22
N ALA A 182 -11.02 14.46 -5.95
CA ALA A 182 -12.14 14.60 -5.05
C ALA A 182 -13.10 15.68 -5.55
N GLU A 183 -14.41 15.49 -5.29
CA GLU A 183 -15.46 16.44 -5.67
C GLU A 183 -16.58 16.41 -4.65
N GLY A 184 -17.02 17.60 -4.22
CA GLY A 184 -18.20 17.78 -3.39
C GLY A 184 -19.48 17.71 -4.21
N MET A 185 -20.50 17.10 -3.65
CA MET A 185 -21.82 16.97 -4.28
C MET A 185 -22.93 17.08 -3.24
N VAL A 186 -24.07 17.63 -3.61
CA VAL A 186 -25.26 17.81 -2.73
C VAL A 186 -26.25 16.66 -2.84
N SER A 187 -26.00 15.70 -3.68
CA SER A 187 -26.84 14.52 -3.88
C SER A 187 -25.98 13.30 -4.20
N THR A 188 -26.25 12.19 -3.56
CA THR A 188 -25.61 10.89 -3.84
C THR A 188 -26.44 10.02 -4.77
N LYS A 189 -27.47 10.58 -5.42
CA LYS A 189 -28.30 9.84 -6.36
C LYS A 189 -27.47 9.40 -7.57
N GLU A 190 -27.96 8.37 -8.25
CA GLU A 190 -27.27 7.75 -9.38
C GLU A 190 -26.81 8.70 -10.50
N PRO A 191 -27.58 9.68 -10.97
CA PRO A 191 -27.08 10.61 -12.01
C PRO A 191 -25.84 11.39 -11.55
N GLN A 192 -25.81 11.83 -10.29
CA GLN A 192 -24.65 12.53 -9.72
C GLN A 192 -23.47 11.57 -9.50
N TRP A 193 -23.75 10.32 -9.12
CA TRP A 193 -22.71 9.30 -9.04
C TRP A 193 -22.04 9.07 -10.40
N ILE A 194 -22.80 8.93 -11.47
CA ILE A 194 -22.26 8.80 -12.83
C ILE A 194 -21.49 10.05 -13.24
N ALA A 195 -22.03 11.24 -12.94
CA ALA A 195 -21.39 12.50 -13.28
C ALA A 195 -20.01 12.65 -12.61
N VAL A 196 -19.88 12.37 -11.30
CA VAL A 196 -18.59 12.49 -10.62
C VAL A 196 -17.58 11.43 -11.05
N ASN A 197 -18.04 10.23 -11.43
CA ASN A 197 -17.15 9.24 -12.05
C ASN A 197 -16.63 9.72 -13.42
N ASN A 198 -17.48 10.34 -14.26
CA ASN A 198 -17.05 10.95 -15.53
C ASN A 198 -16.02 12.08 -15.30
N ASN A 199 -16.27 12.95 -14.31
CA ASN A 199 -15.36 14.03 -13.95
C ASN A 199 -14.00 13.46 -13.48
N ALA A 200 -14.00 12.36 -12.72
CA ALA A 200 -12.80 11.66 -12.31
C ALA A 200 -12.01 11.10 -13.51
N LEU A 201 -12.70 10.43 -14.46
CA LEU A 201 -12.06 9.94 -15.69
C LEU A 201 -11.43 11.08 -16.50
N GLN A 202 -12.14 12.21 -16.62
CA GLN A 202 -11.63 13.40 -17.30
C GLN A 202 -10.40 13.99 -16.59
N TYR A 203 -10.43 14.07 -15.26
CA TYR A 203 -9.32 14.57 -14.45
C TYR A 203 -8.07 13.69 -14.57
N PHE A 204 -8.26 12.36 -14.59
CA PHE A 204 -7.18 11.40 -14.78
C PHE A 204 -6.71 11.28 -16.24
N GLY A 205 -7.40 11.90 -17.18
CA GLY A 205 -7.01 11.89 -18.59
C GLY A 205 -7.20 10.56 -19.30
N GLY A 206 -7.97 9.63 -18.72
CA GLY A 206 -8.19 8.30 -19.31
C GLY A 206 -9.14 7.44 -18.51
N VAL A 207 -9.46 6.27 -19.09
CA VAL A 207 -10.36 5.28 -18.50
C VAL A 207 -9.54 4.09 -17.98
N PRO A 208 -9.59 3.77 -16.68
CA PRO A 208 -8.93 2.58 -16.15
C PRO A 208 -9.66 1.31 -16.60
N ALA A 209 -8.93 0.21 -16.72
CA ALA A 209 -9.55 -1.09 -17.06
C ALA A 209 -10.55 -1.56 -16.00
N LEU A 210 -10.38 -1.11 -14.74
CA LEU A 210 -11.17 -1.55 -13.60
C LEU A 210 -11.51 -0.38 -12.68
N VAL A 211 -12.79 -0.25 -12.31
CA VAL A 211 -13.27 0.67 -11.27
C VAL A 211 -13.71 -0.13 -10.05
N VAL A 212 -13.04 0.09 -8.92
CA VAL A 212 -13.36 -0.57 -7.65
C VAL A 212 -14.15 0.39 -6.78
N CYS A 213 -15.40 0.04 -6.48
CA CYS A 213 -16.30 0.83 -5.62
C CYS A 213 -16.73 0.03 -4.39
N ASP A 214 -17.32 0.69 -3.41
CA ASP A 214 -18.02 -0.02 -2.31
C ASP A 214 -19.37 -0.57 -2.78
N ASN A 215 -19.97 -1.44 -1.98
CA ASN A 215 -21.34 -1.93 -2.21
C ASN A 215 -22.39 -0.84 -1.90
N CYS A 216 -22.18 0.36 -2.45
CA CYS A 216 -23.16 1.44 -2.32
C CYS A 216 -24.37 1.19 -3.23
N LYS A 217 -25.55 1.65 -2.82
CA LYS A 217 -26.79 1.44 -3.57
C LYS A 217 -26.75 2.03 -4.99
N GLN A 218 -25.92 3.00 -5.23
CA GLN A 218 -25.72 3.63 -6.53
C GLN A 218 -24.98 2.72 -7.52
N ALA A 219 -24.13 1.84 -7.00
CA ALA A 219 -23.33 0.94 -7.82
C ALA A 219 -23.90 -0.49 -7.85
N VAL A 220 -24.46 -0.97 -6.74
CA VAL A 220 -24.81 -2.38 -6.54
C VAL A 220 -26.22 -2.54 -6.01
N ILE A 221 -27.06 -3.31 -6.71
CA ILE A 221 -28.39 -3.69 -6.26
C ILE A 221 -28.32 -4.84 -5.27
N ALA A 222 -27.57 -5.88 -5.60
CA ALA A 222 -27.34 -7.03 -4.75
C ALA A 222 -25.95 -7.63 -4.97
N ASN A 223 -25.28 -7.97 -3.88
CA ASN A 223 -23.98 -8.64 -3.91
C ASN A 223 -24.05 -9.89 -3.02
N LYS A 224 -24.76 -10.92 -3.50
CA LYS A 224 -24.86 -12.21 -2.82
C LYS A 224 -23.63 -13.08 -3.06
N ASP A 225 -23.09 -12.98 -4.26
CA ASP A 225 -21.87 -13.66 -4.67
C ASP A 225 -20.94 -12.61 -5.30
N TRP A 226 -19.76 -12.44 -4.73
CA TRP A 226 -18.79 -11.43 -5.19
C TRP A 226 -18.28 -11.68 -6.63
N ILE A 227 -18.54 -12.86 -7.17
CA ILE A 227 -18.14 -13.26 -8.53
C ILE A 227 -19.08 -12.65 -9.56
N ASP A 228 -20.37 -12.51 -9.19
CA ASP A 228 -21.40 -11.97 -10.09
C ASP A 228 -22.33 -11.01 -9.32
N PRO A 229 -21.85 -9.79 -8.99
CA PRO A 229 -22.65 -8.78 -8.32
C PRO A 229 -23.70 -8.22 -9.29
N GLU A 230 -24.94 -8.09 -8.82
CA GLU A 230 -25.99 -7.39 -9.55
C GLU A 230 -25.75 -5.88 -9.47
N LEU A 231 -25.19 -5.31 -10.53
CA LEU A 231 -24.91 -3.88 -10.62
C LEU A 231 -26.19 -3.09 -10.93
N ASN A 232 -26.20 -1.82 -10.51
CA ASN A 232 -27.18 -0.89 -11.01
C ASN A 232 -27.08 -0.79 -12.54
N ARG A 233 -28.23 -0.82 -13.22
CA ARG A 233 -28.29 -0.89 -14.68
C ARG A 233 -27.59 0.29 -15.35
N ASP A 234 -27.89 1.51 -14.94
CA ASP A 234 -27.34 2.71 -15.57
C ASP A 234 -25.82 2.81 -15.35
N TYR A 235 -25.34 2.32 -14.17
CA TYR A 235 -23.91 2.26 -13.89
C TYR A 235 -23.20 1.14 -14.65
N ALA A 236 -23.88 0.02 -14.89
CA ALA A 236 -23.38 -1.05 -15.76
C ALA A 236 -23.29 -0.58 -17.23
N GLU A 237 -24.32 0.12 -17.74
CA GLU A 237 -24.34 0.73 -19.07
C GLU A 237 -23.22 1.80 -19.21
N TRP A 238 -22.99 2.60 -18.16
CA TRP A 238 -21.88 3.55 -18.10
C TRP A 238 -20.52 2.84 -18.20
N ALA A 239 -20.34 1.72 -17.52
CA ALA A 239 -19.08 0.96 -17.57
C ALA A 239 -18.85 0.35 -18.96
N GLU A 240 -19.89 -0.19 -19.59
CA GLU A 240 -19.83 -0.72 -20.96
C GLU A 240 -19.47 0.39 -21.96
N TYR A 241 -20.12 1.56 -21.87
CA TYR A 241 -19.84 2.71 -22.71
C TYR A 241 -18.37 3.19 -22.60
N ASN A 242 -17.82 3.18 -21.38
CA ASN A 242 -16.44 3.58 -21.12
C ASN A 242 -15.43 2.45 -21.30
N HIS A 243 -15.84 1.24 -21.67
CA HIS A 243 -14.97 0.07 -21.81
C HIS A 243 -14.18 -0.27 -20.51
N THR A 244 -14.82 -0.11 -19.36
CA THR A 244 -14.26 -0.44 -18.05
C THR A 244 -15.11 -1.50 -17.34
N VAL A 245 -14.56 -2.14 -16.33
CA VAL A 245 -15.26 -3.14 -15.51
C VAL A 245 -15.45 -2.60 -14.10
N ILE A 246 -16.68 -2.70 -13.57
CA ILE A 246 -16.96 -2.36 -12.18
C ILE A 246 -16.75 -3.59 -11.31
N LEU A 247 -15.93 -3.45 -10.28
CA LEU A 247 -15.69 -4.48 -9.27
C LEU A 247 -16.10 -3.96 -7.89
N PRO A 248 -17.26 -4.34 -7.37
CA PRO A 248 -17.64 -4.02 -6.01
C PRO A 248 -16.70 -4.68 -5.00
N ALA A 249 -16.29 -3.92 -3.98
CA ALA A 249 -15.39 -4.43 -2.95
C ALA A 249 -16.06 -5.57 -2.16
N LYS A 250 -15.29 -6.60 -1.84
CA LYS A 250 -15.78 -7.76 -1.11
C LYS A 250 -16.16 -7.37 0.31
N VAL A 251 -17.38 -7.71 0.72
CA VAL A 251 -17.86 -7.51 2.11
C VAL A 251 -16.86 -8.15 3.09
N LYS A 252 -16.37 -7.37 4.08
CA LYS A 252 -15.41 -7.77 5.12
C LYS A 252 -13.96 -8.03 4.68
N LYS A 253 -13.50 -7.54 3.50
CA LYS A 253 -12.09 -7.58 3.12
C LYS A 253 -11.58 -6.18 2.75
N PRO A 254 -11.16 -5.33 3.70
CA PRO A 254 -10.75 -3.94 3.47
C PRO A 254 -9.54 -3.79 2.53
N LYS A 255 -8.76 -4.84 2.30
CA LYS A 255 -7.56 -4.80 1.46
C LYS A 255 -7.82 -4.50 -0.04
N TYR A 256 -9.05 -4.65 -0.53
CA TYR A 256 -9.37 -4.39 -1.94
C TYR A 256 -9.52 -2.90 -2.27
N LYS A 257 -9.74 -2.04 -1.26
CA LYS A 257 -9.94 -0.59 -1.37
C LYS A 257 -8.95 0.22 -0.53
N SER A 258 -7.78 -0.34 -0.25
CA SER A 258 -6.83 0.28 0.68
C SER A 258 -6.29 1.63 0.21
N SER A 259 -6.23 1.87 -1.11
CA SER A 259 -5.69 3.13 -1.63
C SER A 259 -6.67 4.28 -1.45
N VAL A 260 -7.96 4.08 -1.73
CA VAL A 260 -8.95 5.14 -1.54
C VAL A 260 -9.26 5.36 -0.05
N GLU A 261 -9.28 4.31 0.78
CA GLU A 261 -9.41 4.48 2.24
C GLU A 261 -8.26 5.30 2.82
N ASN A 262 -7.02 5.04 2.35
CA ASN A 262 -5.87 5.84 2.73
C ASN A 262 -5.98 7.28 2.20
N ALA A 263 -6.45 7.47 0.96
CA ALA A 263 -6.66 8.79 0.38
C ALA A 263 -7.68 9.59 1.20
N VAL A 264 -8.84 9.02 1.53
CA VAL A 264 -9.85 9.63 2.41
C VAL A 264 -9.21 10.02 3.75
N GLY A 265 -8.47 9.12 4.38
CA GLY A 265 -7.79 9.41 5.65
C GLY A 265 -6.76 10.55 5.55
N ILE A 266 -6.08 10.72 4.40
CA ILE A 266 -5.16 11.83 4.15
C ILE A 266 -5.93 13.15 4.03
N LEU A 267 -7.05 13.17 3.30
CA LEU A 267 -7.89 14.35 3.14
C LEU A 267 -8.49 14.78 4.48
N GLU A 268 -9.07 13.84 5.24
CA GLU A 268 -9.72 14.10 6.53
C GLU A 268 -8.75 14.57 7.62
N LYS A 269 -7.53 14.03 7.66
CA LYS A 269 -6.48 14.43 8.60
C LYS A 269 -5.70 15.66 8.13
N GLY A 270 -5.79 15.99 6.86
CA GLY A 270 -5.15 17.13 6.24
C GLY A 270 -6.05 18.36 6.23
N PHE A 271 -6.35 18.86 5.04
CA PHE A 271 -7.01 20.14 4.84
C PHE A 271 -8.54 20.16 5.07
N PHE A 272 -9.20 19.02 5.32
CA PHE A 272 -10.63 19.03 5.63
C PHE A 272 -10.96 19.78 6.94
N HIS A 273 -10.01 19.86 7.87
CA HIS A 273 -10.20 20.70 9.07
C HIS A 273 -10.26 22.19 8.72
N ASP A 274 -9.38 22.66 7.85
CA ASP A 274 -9.36 24.06 7.42
C ASP A 274 -10.63 24.40 6.63
N MET A 275 -11.10 23.48 5.78
CA MET A 275 -12.34 23.65 5.04
C MET A 275 -13.60 23.65 5.93
N GLU A 276 -13.58 22.95 7.07
CA GLU A 276 -14.71 22.91 8.02
C GLU A 276 -14.93 24.25 8.70
N GLU A 277 -13.89 25.05 8.89
CA GLU A 277 -13.97 26.38 9.47
C GLU A 277 -14.49 27.44 8.48
N MET A 278 -14.62 27.08 7.18
CA MET A 278 -15.08 27.98 6.14
C MET A 278 -16.61 27.96 6.00
N ASN A 279 -17.18 29.09 5.62
CA ASN A 279 -18.59 29.19 5.26
C ASN A 279 -18.73 29.12 3.74
N TYR A 280 -19.43 28.13 3.23
CA TYR A 280 -19.69 27.95 1.80
C TYR A 280 -21.10 28.39 1.44
N PHE A 281 -21.21 29.12 0.33
CA PHE A 281 -22.47 29.65 -0.17
C PHE A 281 -22.83 29.07 -1.55
N SER A 282 -21.95 28.29 -2.15
CA SER A 282 -22.22 27.52 -3.35
C SER A 282 -21.33 26.28 -3.43
N LEU A 283 -21.80 25.29 -4.17
CA LEU A 283 -21.04 24.06 -4.43
C LEU A 283 -19.78 24.34 -5.25
N GLU A 284 -19.84 25.31 -6.16
CA GLU A 284 -18.68 25.72 -6.99
C GLU A 284 -17.58 26.36 -6.11
N GLN A 285 -17.96 27.15 -5.11
CA GLN A 285 -17.00 27.71 -4.15
C GLN A 285 -16.30 26.58 -3.38
N PHE A 286 -17.09 25.64 -2.83
CA PHE A 286 -16.55 24.49 -2.12
C PHE A 286 -15.59 23.68 -3.01
N ASN A 287 -16.01 23.31 -4.19
CA ASN A 287 -15.19 22.51 -5.11
C ASN A 287 -13.91 23.24 -5.56
N ARG A 288 -13.96 24.55 -5.74
CA ARG A 288 -12.77 25.36 -6.07
C ARG A 288 -11.73 25.29 -4.96
N ASP A 289 -12.15 25.44 -3.69
CA ASP A 289 -11.25 25.35 -2.55
C ASP A 289 -10.71 23.94 -2.36
N LEU A 290 -11.59 22.95 -2.49
CA LEU A 290 -11.21 21.53 -2.46
C LEU A 290 -10.12 21.20 -3.50
N TRP A 291 -10.31 21.63 -4.75
CA TRP A 291 -9.38 21.36 -5.84
C TRP A 291 -8.05 22.11 -5.68
N LYS A 292 -8.05 23.29 -5.10
CA LYS A 292 -6.82 24.00 -4.78
C LYS A 292 -5.96 23.21 -3.79
N HIS A 293 -6.54 22.77 -2.68
CA HIS A 293 -5.84 21.95 -1.70
C HIS A 293 -5.40 20.59 -2.27
N LEU A 294 -6.24 20.01 -3.11
CA LEU A 294 -5.95 18.73 -3.78
C LEU A 294 -4.77 18.86 -4.74
N ASP A 295 -4.67 19.97 -5.48
CA ASP A 295 -3.54 20.25 -6.38
C ASP A 295 -2.22 20.39 -5.60
N GLU A 296 -2.24 21.10 -4.48
CA GLU A 296 -1.09 21.20 -3.56
C GLU A 296 -0.68 19.82 -3.03
N LEU A 297 -1.64 19.01 -2.58
CA LEU A 297 -1.41 17.65 -2.08
C LEU A 297 -0.83 16.72 -3.16
N ASN A 298 -1.37 16.75 -4.36
CA ASN A 298 -0.92 15.90 -5.46
C ASN A 298 0.47 16.32 -5.98
N SER A 299 0.83 17.60 -5.84
CA SER A 299 2.12 18.14 -6.26
C SER A 299 3.19 18.02 -5.17
N ALA A 300 2.80 17.84 -3.91
CA ALA A 300 3.74 17.67 -2.80
C ALA A 300 4.50 16.33 -2.90
N PRO A 301 5.81 16.32 -2.62
CA PRO A 301 6.59 15.08 -2.61
C PRO A 301 6.12 14.14 -1.51
N PHE A 302 6.21 12.84 -1.77
CA PHE A 302 5.97 11.84 -0.73
C PHE A 302 7.03 11.88 0.35
N THR A 303 6.66 11.58 1.59
CA THR A 303 7.63 11.47 2.69
C THR A 303 8.62 10.30 2.51
N LYS A 304 8.18 9.21 1.87
CA LYS A 304 8.96 7.95 1.73
C LYS A 304 9.33 7.60 0.29
N LYS A 305 8.94 8.41 -0.69
CA LYS A 305 9.28 8.24 -2.11
C LYS A 305 9.90 9.54 -2.63
N PRO A 306 10.75 9.48 -3.68
CA PRO A 306 11.50 10.66 -4.14
C PRO A 306 10.64 11.74 -4.81
N HIS A 307 9.46 11.39 -5.31
CA HIS A 307 8.64 12.27 -6.15
C HIS A 307 7.24 12.48 -5.59
N SER A 308 6.43 13.31 -6.27
CA SER A 308 5.02 13.59 -5.93
C SER A 308 4.07 12.58 -6.59
N ARG A 309 2.78 12.63 -6.19
CA ARG A 309 1.71 11.86 -6.84
C ARG A 309 1.58 12.23 -8.31
N ARG A 310 1.66 13.53 -8.62
CA ARG A 310 1.60 14.05 -9.99
C ARG A 310 2.73 13.51 -10.86
N TYR A 311 3.95 13.46 -10.34
CA TYR A 311 5.09 12.90 -11.07
C TYR A 311 4.82 11.45 -11.51
N TYR A 312 4.34 10.59 -10.59
CA TYR A 312 4.02 9.19 -10.93
C TYR A 312 2.75 9.02 -11.78
N TRP A 313 1.93 10.04 -11.91
CA TRP A 313 0.79 10.06 -12.81
C TRP A 313 1.21 10.48 -14.22
N ASP A 314 2.16 11.41 -14.35
CA ASP A 314 2.70 11.91 -15.62
C ASP A 314 3.61 10.88 -16.33
N GLU A 315 4.19 9.88 -15.61
CA GLU A 315 4.95 8.76 -16.19
C GLU A 315 4.07 7.87 -17.09
#